data_b226e1b8c397484835910aed8bba2ce4
#
_entry.id   b226e1b8c397484835910aed8bba2ce4
#
_cell.length_a   1.000
_cell.length_b   1.000
_cell.length_c   1.000
_cell.angle_alpha   90.00
_cell.angle_beta   90.00
_cell.angle_gamma   90.00
#
_symmetry.space_group_name_H-M   'P 1'
#
loop_
_entity.id
_entity.type
_entity.pdbx_description
1 polymer ?
#
loop_
_entity_poly.entity_id
_entity_poly.type
_entity_poly.pdbx_seq_one_letter_code
_entity_poly.pdbx_strand_id
1 'polypeptide(L)'
;NPAHAAAARASAYLFQTAMTRAMMTGRAAPPFRGRGHGRYYDYIAINYYTRSTCSGLADGVRANSPRNDLGWEIYPEGLAELCVAMWKEYGAPVYITENGTCDLEDSFRCRYLYEHLRAAADCGAPVERYYHWCFCDNFEWIEGNTARFGLVHVDYATQERRIKRSGEFYAKLIENGGVTQEMYDEYVAQQVYNVR
;
A
#
# COMPACT_ATOMS: atom_id res chain seq x y z
N ASN A 1 -8.23 21.86 -11.83
CA ASN A 1 -8.73 23.02 -11.10
C ASN A 1 -7.76 23.41 -9.99
N PRO A 2 -7.26 24.68 -9.94
CA PRO A 2 -6.28 25.11 -8.93
C PRO A 2 -6.74 24.92 -7.49
N ALA A 3 -8.05 25.07 -7.22
CA ALA A 3 -8.62 24.87 -5.89
C ALA A 3 -8.52 23.41 -5.43
N HIS A 4 -8.78 22.46 -6.32
CA HIS A 4 -8.63 21.01 -6.03
C HIS A 4 -7.17 20.65 -5.76
N ALA A 5 -6.25 21.21 -6.53
CA ALA A 5 -4.80 21.00 -6.32
C ALA A 5 -4.31 21.61 -5.00
N ALA A 6 -4.88 22.76 -4.58
CA ALA A 6 -4.57 23.35 -3.29
C ALA A 6 -5.11 22.51 -2.14
N ALA A 7 -6.35 22.01 -2.23
CA ALA A 7 -6.95 21.11 -1.25
C ALA A 7 -6.14 19.81 -1.11
N ALA A 8 -5.76 19.18 -2.22
CA ALA A 8 -4.93 17.96 -2.21
C ALA A 8 -3.57 18.20 -1.53
N ARG A 9 -2.90 19.33 -1.83
CA ARG A 9 -1.64 19.69 -1.16
C ARG A 9 -1.81 19.95 0.34
N ALA A 10 -2.89 20.61 0.75
CA ALA A 10 -3.18 20.86 2.15
C ALA A 10 -3.45 19.56 2.91
N SER A 11 -4.23 18.66 2.33
CA SER A 11 -4.49 17.32 2.88
C SER A 11 -3.20 16.50 3.01
N ALA A 12 -2.42 16.40 1.95
CA ALA A 12 -1.13 15.68 1.97
C ALA A 12 -0.16 16.30 2.99
N TYR A 13 -0.13 17.63 3.10
CA TYR A 13 0.68 18.31 4.11
C TYR A 13 0.27 17.93 5.53
N LEU A 14 -1.00 18.01 5.86
CA LEU A 14 -1.49 17.76 7.22
C LEU A 14 -1.35 16.30 7.63
N PHE A 15 -1.77 15.38 6.77
CA PHE A 15 -1.84 13.95 7.12
C PHE A 15 -0.55 13.18 6.88
N GLN A 16 0.28 13.61 5.94
CA GLN A 16 1.52 12.91 5.62
C GLN A 16 2.77 13.69 6.06
N THR A 17 2.90 14.95 5.64
CA THR A 17 4.15 15.68 5.82
C THR A 17 4.33 16.23 7.24
N ALA A 18 3.36 16.97 7.75
CA ALA A 18 3.52 17.69 9.02
C ALA A 18 3.64 16.75 10.22
N MET A 19 2.78 15.72 10.27
CA MET A 19 2.81 14.72 11.34
C MET A 19 4.08 13.87 11.27
N THR A 20 4.40 13.33 10.09
CA THR A 20 5.59 12.49 9.88
C THR A 20 6.87 13.27 10.23
N ARG A 21 7.00 14.51 9.77
CA ARG A 21 8.14 15.35 10.10
C ARG A 21 8.25 15.58 11.62
N ALA A 22 7.15 15.84 12.30
CA ALA A 22 7.14 16.03 13.74
C ALA A 22 7.62 14.76 14.47
N MET A 23 7.15 13.58 14.07
CA MET A 23 7.55 12.31 14.65
C MET A 23 9.03 11.97 14.34
N MET A 24 9.43 12.11 13.09
CA MET A 24 10.78 11.73 12.63
C MET A 24 11.88 12.65 13.15
N THR A 25 11.59 13.95 13.27
CA THR A 25 12.64 14.96 13.55
C THR A 25 12.41 15.76 14.83
N GLY A 26 11.27 15.61 15.49
CA GLY A 26 10.87 16.48 16.62
C GLY A 26 10.54 17.92 16.19
N ARG A 27 10.66 18.25 14.90
CA ARG A 27 10.32 19.57 14.37
C ARG A 27 8.86 19.60 13.98
N ALA A 28 8.06 20.27 14.79
CA ALA A 28 6.68 20.48 14.40
C ALA A 28 6.58 21.64 13.38
N ALA A 29 5.83 21.38 12.31
CA ALA A 29 5.36 22.40 11.39
C ALA A 29 3.92 22.79 11.73
N PRO A 30 3.45 24.03 11.42
CA PRO A 30 2.06 24.38 11.67
C PRO A 30 1.09 23.34 11.11
N PRO A 31 -0.01 23.01 11.82
CA PRO A 31 -0.50 23.63 13.08
C PRO A 31 0.13 23.06 14.36
N PHE A 32 1.03 22.10 14.26
CA PHE A 32 1.67 21.46 15.40
C PHE A 32 2.76 22.35 16.00
N ARG A 33 3.05 22.16 17.28
CA ARG A 33 4.15 22.86 17.96
C ARG A 33 5.07 21.84 18.59
N GLY A 34 6.36 21.94 18.33
CA GLY A 34 7.40 21.11 18.94
C GLY A 34 8.72 21.86 19.04
N ARG A 35 9.51 21.53 20.05
CA ARG A 35 10.81 22.13 20.32
C ARG A 35 11.97 21.17 20.14
N GLY A 36 11.68 19.91 19.80
CA GLY A 36 12.69 18.89 19.54
C GLY A 36 13.44 19.14 18.24
N HIS A 37 14.67 18.65 18.19
CA HIS A 37 15.48 18.65 17.00
C HIS A 37 16.42 17.45 17.05
N GLY A 38 16.16 16.45 16.22
CA GLY A 38 16.97 15.25 16.18
C GLY A 38 16.57 14.30 15.06
N ARG A 39 17.18 13.13 15.07
CA ARG A 39 16.77 11.98 14.26
C ARG A 39 16.22 10.93 15.22
N TYR A 40 14.93 10.61 15.10
CA TYR A 40 14.22 9.69 15.97
C TYR A 40 13.76 8.43 15.23
N TYR A 41 14.51 8.00 14.23
CA TYR A 41 14.19 6.86 13.38
C TYR A 41 15.46 6.20 12.86
N ASP A 42 15.42 4.91 12.64
CA ASP A 42 16.44 4.10 11.99
C ASP A 42 16.06 3.76 10.55
N TYR A 43 14.76 3.61 10.28
CA TYR A 43 14.18 3.35 8.98
C TYR A 43 12.86 4.12 8.79
N ILE A 44 12.38 4.16 7.56
CA ILE A 44 11.10 4.76 7.19
C ILE A 44 10.08 3.65 7.02
N ALA A 45 8.99 3.69 7.77
CA ALA A 45 7.89 2.75 7.68
C ALA A 45 6.76 3.32 6.83
N ILE A 46 6.31 2.59 5.80
CA ILE A 46 5.26 3.01 4.88
C ILE A 46 4.13 1.98 4.89
N ASN A 47 2.91 2.45 5.17
CA ASN A 47 1.68 1.71 4.91
C ASN A 47 1.03 2.32 3.67
N TYR A 48 0.87 1.54 2.61
CA TYR A 48 0.32 2.01 1.35
C TYR A 48 -0.74 1.06 0.80
N TYR A 49 -1.92 1.59 0.47
CA TYR A 49 -3.02 0.82 -0.10
C TYR A 49 -3.59 1.43 -1.38
N THR A 50 -3.70 2.74 -1.41
CA THR A 50 -4.37 3.46 -2.49
C THR A 50 -3.94 4.92 -2.50
N ARG A 51 -4.38 5.67 -3.50
CA ARG A 51 -4.36 7.14 -3.47
C ARG A 51 -5.76 7.69 -3.49
N SER A 52 -5.95 8.87 -2.89
CA SER A 52 -7.19 9.63 -2.98
C SER A 52 -7.06 10.76 -4.00
N THR A 53 -8.16 11.09 -4.65
CA THR A 53 -8.30 12.33 -5.42
C THR A 53 -9.12 13.33 -4.62
N CYS A 54 -8.84 14.62 -4.77
CA CYS A 54 -9.59 15.67 -4.10
C CYS A 54 -10.47 16.44 -5.10
N SER A 55 -11.77 16.57 -4.77
CA SER A 55 -12.69 17.47 -5.45
C SER A 55 -13.22 18.49 -4.43
N GLY A 56 -12.55 19.64 -4.33
CA GLY A 56 -12.72 20.54 -3.20
C GLY A 56 -12.23 19.89 -1.91
N LEU A 57 -13.10 19.73 -0.92
CA LEU A 57 -12.83 19.06 0.36
C LEU A 57 -13.27 17.58 0.36
N ALA A 58 -13.88 17.10 -0.71
CA ALA A 58 -14.33 15.73 -0.82
C ALA A 58 -13.22 14.82 -1.37
N ASP A 59 -13.01 13.70 -0.70
CA ASP A 59 -12.19 12.62 -1.21
C ASP A 59 -12.93 11.85 -2.31
N GLY A 60 -12.16 11.29 -3.25
CA GLY A 60 -12.71 10.51 -4.35
C GLY A 60 -11.69 9.55 -4.92
N VAL A 61 -12.11 8.84 -5.96
CA VAL A 61 -11.30 7.92 -6.74
C VAL A 61 -11.27 8.39 -8.18
N ARG A 62 -10.14 8.23 -8.85
CA ARG A 62 -9.99 8.63 -10.24
C ARG A 62 -10.95 7.83 -11.13
N ALA A 63 -11.64 8.51 -12.04
CA ALA A 63 -12.51 7.85 -13.03
C ALA A 63 -11.67 6.95 -13.95
N ASN A 64 -12.27 5.84 -14.38
CA ASN A 64 -11.65 4.86 -15.28
C ASN A 64 -10.30 4.30 -14.74
N SER A 65 -10.20 4.12 -13.44
CA SER A 65 -9.04 3.52 -12.81
C SER A 65 -9.31 2.07 -12.38
N PRO A 66 -8.26 1.23 -12.32
CA PRO A 66 -8.36 -0.08 -11.68
C PRO A 66 -8.77 0.06 -10.22
N ARG A 67 -9.69 -0.80 -9.76
CA ARG A 67 -10.20 -0.75 -8.39
C ARG A 67 -10.27 -2.13 -7.77
N ASN A 68 -10.08 -2.16 -6.46
CA ASN A 68 -10.35 -3.33 -5.64
C ASN A 68 -11.84 -3.45 -5.29
N ASP A 69 -12.21 -4.47 -4.55
CA ASP A 69 -13.61 -4.75 -4.20
C ASP A 69 -14.22 -3.75 -3.19
N LEU A 70 -13.40 -2.97 -2.50
CA LEU A 70 -13.85 -1.82 -1.71
C LEU A 70 -13.96 -0.53 -2.54
N GLY A 71 -13.64 -0.57 -3.83
CA GLY A 71 -13.66 0.58 -4.71
C GLY A 71 -12.42 1.49 -4.62
N TRP A 72 -11.38 1.06 -3.91
CA TRP A 72 -10.12 1.81 -3.83
C TRP A 72 -9.31 1.66 -5.10
N GLU A 73 -8.69 2.75 -5.55
CA GLU A 73 -7.83 2.71 -6.73
C GLU A 73 -6.58 1.86 -6.48
N ILE A 74 -6.26 1.01 -7.45
CA ILE A 74 -5.01 0.26 -7.50
C ILE A 74 -4.01 1.10 -8.29
N TYR A 75 -2.96 1.58 -7.60
CA TYR A 75 -1.98 2.51 -8.17
C TYR A 75 -0.56 2.20 -7.66
N PRO A 76 0.13 1.22 -8.27
CA PRO A 76 1.46 0.78 -7.84
C PRO A 76 2.53 1.89 -7.88
N GLU A 77 2.45 2.79 -8.86
CA GLU A 77 3.38 3.91 -9.02
C GLU A 77 3.38 4.85 -7.80
N GLY A 78 2.24 4.98 -7.12
CA GLY A 78 2.14 5.80 -5.91
C GLY A 78 2.98 5.27 -4.75
N LEU A 79 3.14 3.95 -4.64
CA LEU A 79 4.05 3.34 -3.67
C LEU A 79 5.50 3.72 -3.99
N ALA A 80 5.91 3.62 -5.25
CA ALA A 80 7.25 4.01 -5.70
C ALA A 80 7.53 5.50 -5.46
N GLU A 81 6.58 6.38 -5.84
CA GLU A 81 6.65 7.82 -5.62
C GLU A 81 6.85 8.15 -4.13
N LEU A 82 6.09 7.49 -3.25
CA LEU A 82 6.17 7.69 -1.81
C LEU A 82 7.51 7.21 -1.23
N CYS A 83 7.99 6.02 -1.64
CA CYS A 83 9.29 5.50 -1.22
C CYS A 83 10.41 6.48 -1.58
N VAL A 84 10.43 7.00 -2.80
CA VAL A 84 11.44 7.95 -3.27
C VAL A 84 11.35 9.29 -2.53
N ALA A 85 10.14 9.82 -2.34
CA ALA A 85 9.93 11.09 -1.65
C ALA A 85 10.40 11.03 -0.19
N MET A 86 10.02 9.98 0.51
CA MET A 86 10.38 9.76 1.92
C MET A 86 11.88 9.51 2.08
N TRP A 87 12.48 8.71 1.20
CA TRP A 87 13.93 8.50 1.21
C TRP A 87 14.70 9.78 0.97
N LYS A 88 14.30 10.60 -0.02
CA LYS A 88 14.95 11.89 -0.30
C LYS A 88 14.87 12.87 0.87
N GLU A 89 13.77 12.85 1.63
CA GLU A 89 13.60 13.77 2.76
C GLU A 89 14.35 13.29 4.02
N TYR A 90 14.35 11.98 4.31
CA TYR A 90 14.86 11.46 5.58
C TYR A 90 16.17 10.70 5.49
N GLY A 91 16.61 10.26 4.32
CA GLY A 91 17.91 9.62 4.11
C GLY A 91 18.09 8.29 4.86
N ALA A 92 17.03 7.50 4.98
CA ALA A 92 17.03 6.22 5.68
C ALA A 92 16.45 5.08 4.80
N PRO A 93 16.74 3.81 5.09
CA PRO A 93 16.12 2.68 4.43
C PRO A 93 14.60 2.73 4.53
N VAL A 94 13.91 2.23 3.52
CA VAL A 94 12.45 2.18 3.45
C VAL A 94 11.97 0.76 3.71
N TYR A 95 11.05 0.61 4.65
CA TYR A 95 10.32 -0.62 4.91
C TYR A 95 8.85 -0.38 4.53
N ILE A 96 8.33 -1.17 3.61
CA ILE A 96 6.89 -1.21 3.32
C ILE A 96 6.27 -2.12 4.37
N THR A 97 5.76 -1.52 5.43
CA THR A 97 5.25 -2.23 6.61
C THR A 97 3.86 -2.75 6.41
N GLU A 98 3.11 -2.17 5.48
CA GLU A 98 1.84 -2.71 5.01
C GLU A 98 1.61 -2.33 3.54
N ASN A 99 1.21 -3.32 2.75
CA ASN A 99 0.65 -3.13 1.41
C ASN A 99 -0.25 -4.32 1.09
N GLY A 100 -1.44 -4.06 0.62
CA GLY A 100 -2.42 -5.11 0.34
C GLY A 100 -3.68 -4.59 -0.32
N THR A 101 -4.56 -5.50 -0.68
CA THR A 101 -5.80 -5.17 -1.38
C THR A 101 -6.94 -6.09 -0.95
N CYS A 102 -8.15 -5.52 -0.90
CA CYS A 102 -9.36 -6.33 -0.79
C CYS A 102 -9.68 -6.97 -2.14
N ASP A 103 -9.67 -8.30 -2.17
CA ASP A 103 -10.01 -9.12 -3.32
C ASP A 103 -10.79 -10.33 -2.79
N LEU A 104 -12.10 -10.29 -2.93
CA LEU A 104 -13.01 -11.26 -2.31
C LEU A 104 -12.79 -12.67 -2.85
N GLU A 105 -12.50 -12.79 -4.15
CA GLU A 105 -12.36 -14.05 -4.87
C GLU A 105 -10.89 -14.44 -5.14
N ASP A 106 -9.92 -13.65 -4.70
CA ASP A 106 -8.50 -13.84 -5.00
C ASP A 106 -8.19 -13.83 -6.51
N SER A 107 -8.93 -13.00 -7.26
CA SER A 107 -8.93 -13.00 -8.72
C SER A 107 -7.85 -12.11 -9.35
N PHE A 108 -7.33 -11.11 -8.60
CA PHE A 108 -6.31 -10.18 -9.09
C PHE A 108 -5.17 -9.90 -8.09
N ARG A 109 -5.16 -10.53 -6.91
CA ARG A 109 -4.17 -10.23 -5.87
C ARG A 109 -2.74 -10.62 -6.24
N CYS A 110 -2.53 -11.67 -7.04
CA CYS A 110 -1.18 -11.99 -7.53
C CYS A 110 -0.63 -10.87 -8.40
N ARG A 111 -1.47 -10.30 -9.30
CA ARG A 111 -1.11 -9.17 -10.13
C ARG A 111 -0.82 -7.92 -9.29
N TYR A 112 -1.66 -7.64 -8.29
CA TYR A 112 -1.46 -6.54 -7.35
C TYR A 112 -0.10 -6.65 -6.65
N LEU A 113 0.21 -7.81 -6.10
CA LEU A 113 1.49 -8.09 -5.45
C LEU A 113 2.66 -7.88 -6.40
N TYR A 114 2.59 -8.44 -7.59
CA TYR A 114 3.63 -8.33 -8.60
C TYR A 114 3.91 -6.87 -8.99
N GLU A 115 2.86 -6.11 -9.31
CA GLU A 115 3.00 -4.73 -9.77
C GLU A 115 3.51 -3.79 -8.67
N HIS A 116 3.03 -3.95 -7.42
CA HIS A 116 3.52 -3.13 -6.29
C HIS A 116 4.95 -3.46 -5.90
N LEU A 117 5.30 -4.76 -5.83
CA LEU A 117 6.68 -5.18 -5.55
C LEU A 117 7.64 -4.74 -6.63
N ARG A 118 7.25 -4.85 -7.89
CA ARG A 118 8.04 -4.36 -9.02
C ARG A 118 8.24 -2.84 -8.95
N ALA A 119 7.16 -2.08 -8.73
CA ALA A 119 7.25 -0.63 -8.56
C ALA A 119 8.18 -0.22 -7.41
N ALA A 120 8.12 -0.92 -6.28
CA ALA A 120 9.00 -0.71 -5.15
C ALA A 120 10.46 -1.08 -5.44
N ALA A 121 10.71 -2.19 -6.14
CA ALA A 121 12.06 -2.63 -6.50
C ALA A 121 12.73 -1.69 -7.52
N ASP A 122 11.95 -1.19 -8.49
CA ASP A 122 12.46 -0.37 -9.60
C ASP A 122 12.52 1.13 -9.25
N CYS A 123 12.03 1.57 -8.09
CA CYS A 123 11.91 3.00 -7.75
C CYS A 123 13.24 3.72 -7.49
N GLY A 124 14.33 2.98 -7.24
CA GLY A 124 15.65 3.53 -6.94
C GLY A 124 15.87 4.00 -5.51
N ALA A 125 14.85 3.91 -4.63
CA ALA A 125 15.03 4.09 -3.19
C ALA A 125 15.48 2.76 -2.55
N PRO A 126 16.22 2.79 -1.41
CA PRO A 126 16.65 1.57 -0.71
C PRO A 126 15.47 0.94 0.05
N VAL A 127 14.60 0.25 -0.69
CA VAL A 127 13.50 -0.54 -0.11
C VAL A 127 14.08 -1.87 0.34
N GLU A 128 14.15 -2.09 1.64
CA GLU A 128 14.80 -3.28 2.22
C GLU A 128 13.81 -4.36 2.65
N ARG A 129 12.56 -3.97 2.96
CA ARG A 129 11.55 -4.91 3.45
C ARG A 129 10.17 -4.59 2.90
N TYR A 130 9.41 -5.67 2.71
CA TYR A 130 8.00 -5.59 2.32
C TYR A 130 7.18 -6.59 3.14
N TYR A 131 6.05 -6.12 3.67
CA TYR A 131 5.10 -6.93 4.41
C TYR A 131 3.72 -6.78 3.80
N HIS A 132 3.15 -7.92 3.39
CA HIS A 132 1.79 -7.93 2.84
C HIS A 132 0.76 -7.79 3.95
N TRP A 133 -0.22 -6.91 3.77
CA TRP A 133 -1.42 -6.86 4.57
C TRP A 133 -2.55 -7.61 3.87
N CYS A 134 -2.97 -8.77 4.38
CA CYS A 134 -2.49 -9.39 5.60
C CYS A 134 -2.24 -10.90 5.41
N PHE A 135 -1.75 -11.58 6.43
CA PHE A 135 -1.50 -13.01 6.36
C PHE A 135 -2.79 -13.82 6.26
N CYS A 136 -3.72 -13.63 7.20
CA CYS A 136 -5.04 -14.27 7.20
C CYS A 136 -6.13 -13.22 7.05
N ASP A 137 -7.25 -13.59 6.43
CA ASP A 137 -8.47 -12.77 6.53
C ASP A 137 -8.77 -12.48 8.00
N ASN A 138 -9.08 -11.23 8.31
CA ASN A 138 -9.33 -10.74 9.66
C ASN A 138 -10.53 -9.79 9.72
N PHE A 139 -10.83 -9.30 10.90
CA PHE A 139 -11.82 -8.26 11.12
C PHE A 139 -11.26 -6.91 10.64
N GLU A 140 -11.80 -6.39 9.53
CA GLU A 140 -11.31 -5.18 8.85
C GLU A 140 -12.13 -3.96 9.27
N TRP A 141 -11.98 -3.54 10.53
CA TRP A 141 -12.58 -2.32 11.09
C TRP A 141 -14.07 -2.17 10.74
N ILE A 142 -14.44 -1.10 10.04
CA ILE A 142 -15.83 -0.82 9.65
C ILE A 142 -16.40 -1.82 8.63
N GLU A 143 -15.53 -2.51 7.89
CA GLU A 143 -15.93 -3.55 6.92
C GLU A 143 -16.23 -4.89 7.60
N GLY A 144 -15.90 -5.02 8.88
CA GLY A 144 -16.12 -6.24 9.64
C GLY A 144 -15.37 -7.44 9.03
N ASN A 145 -16.09 -8.55 8.88
CA ASN A 145 -15.54 -9.79 8.32
C ASN A 145 -15.81 -9.94 6.82
N THR A 146 -16.31 -8.91 6.14
CA THR A 146 -16.68 -8.99 4.72
C THR A 146 -15.50 -8.74 3.79
N ALA A 147 -14.60 -7.83 4.16
CA ALA A 147 -13.40 -7.55 3.38
C ALA A 147 -12.37 -8.70 3.49
N ARG A 148 -11.72 -9.02 2.37
CA ARG A 148 -10.78 -10.15 2.27
C ARG A 148 -9.41 -9.66 1.80
N PHE A 149 -8.52 -9.40 2.76
CA PHE A 149 -7.13 -8.96 2.50
C PHE A 149 -6.11 -10.09 2.62
N GLY A 150 -6.48 -11.19 3.29
CA GLY A 150 -5.56 -12.27 3.63
C GLY A 150 -5.02 -13.05 2.43
N LEU A 151 -3.79 -13.54 2.55
CA LEU A 151 -3.24 -14.59 1.71
C LEU A 151 -3.82 -15.97 2.08
N VAL A 152 -4.37 -16.07 3.28
CA VAL A 152 -5.05 -17.26 3.79
C VAL A 152 -6.52 -16.91 4.02
N HIS A 153 -7.40 -17.65 3.40
CA HIS A 153 -8.83 -17.58 3.64
C HIS A 153 -9.16 -18.11 5.04
N VAL A 154 -10.07 -17.42 5.73
CA VAL A 154 -10.63 -17.86 7.02
C VAL A 154 -12.14 -18.01 6.88
N ASP A 155 -12.63 -19.21 7.12
CA ASP A 155 -14.04 -19.43 7.38
C ASP A 155 -14.32 -19.05 8.84
N TYR A 156 -15.05 -17.96 9.06
CA TYR A 156 -15.27 -17.44 10.41
C TYR A 156 -16.22 -18.29 11.25
N ALA A 157 -17.04 -19.13 10.64
CA ALA A 157 -17.95 -20.03 11.35
C ALA A 157 -17.24 -21.29 11.85
N THR A 158 -16.39 -21.89 11.01
CA THR A 158 -15.67 -23.13 11.31
C THR A 158 -14.26 -22.94 11.81
N GLN A 159 -13.70 -21.73 11.60
CA GLN A 159 -12.30 -21.40 11.84
C GLN A 159 -11.32 -22.17 10.95
N GLU A 160 -11.80 -22.79 9.88
CA GLU A 160 -10.94 -23.41 8.88
C GLU A 160 -10.10 -22.34 8.15
N ARG A 161 -8.85 -22.69 7.86
CA ARG A 161 -7.91 -21.85 7.13
C ARG A 161 -7.42 -22.55 5.88
N ARG A 162 -7.43 -21.82 4.76
CA ARG A 162 -7.03 -22.34 3.46
C ARG A 162 -6.15 -21.32 2.74
N ILE A 163 -4.97 -21.74 2.33
CA ILE A 163 -4.07 -20.90 1.54
C ILE A 163 -4.76 -20.55 0.23
N LYS A 164 -4.75 -19.26 -0.13
CA LYS A 164 -5.25 -18.77 -1.41
C LYS A 164 -4.16 -18.89 -2.48
N ARG A 165 -4.55 -18.79 -3.75
CA ARG A 165 -3.60 -18.78 -4.87
C ARG A 165 -2.55 -17.68 -4.73
N SER A 166 -2.94 -16.51 -4.27
CA SER A 166 -2.02 -15.41 -3.97
C SER A 166 -1.05 -15.73 -2.82
N GLY A 167 -1.46 -16.55 -1.86
CA GLY A 167 -0.59 -17.04 -0.80
C GLY A 167 0.48 -17.99 -1.32
N GLU A 168 0.12 -18.91 -2.23
CA GLU A 168 1.07 -19.79 -2.91
C GLU A 168 2.07 -18.99 -3.77
N PHE A 169 1.57 -18.01 -4.53
CA PHE A 169 2.41 -17.10 -5.31
C PHE A 169 3.42 -16.36 -4.44
N TYR A 170 2.95 -15.78 -3.31
CA TYR A 170 3.82 -15.02 -2.42
C TYR A 170 4.88 -15.90 -1.74
N ALA A 171 4.54 -17.12 -1.37
CA ALA A 171 5.50 -18.09 -0.83
C ALA A 171 6.59 -18.43 -1.86
N LYS A 172 6.21 -18.78 -3.10
CA LYS A 172 7.16 -19.03 -4.20
C LYS A 172 8.04 -17.82 -4.51
N LEU A 173 7.47 -16.60 -4.46
CA LEU A 173 8.23 -15.37 -4.66
C LEU A 173 9.35 -15.22 -3.60
N ILE A 174 9.03 -15.48 -2.34
CA ILE A 174 10.00 -15.43 -1.24
C ILE A 174 11.09 -16.49 -1.42
N GLU A 175 10.71 -17.73 -1.73
CA GLU A 175 11.63 -18.84 -1.92
C GLU A 175 12.61 -18.60 -3.08
N ASN A 176 12.11 -18.03 -4.19
CA ASN A 176 12.93 -17.74 -5.37
C ASN A 176 13.70 -16.41 -5.29
N GLY A 177 13.38 -15.55 -4.32
CA GLY A 177 13.93 -14.19 -4.26
C GLY A 177 13.46 -13.29 -5.40
N GLY A 178 12.32 -13.61 -6.05
CA GLY A 178 11.75 -12.86 -7.15
C GLY A 178 10.70 -13.64 -7.94
N VAL A 179 10.19 -13.03 -9.01
CA VAL A 179 9.19 -13.65 -9.90
C VAL A 179 9.85 -14.12 -11.17
N THR A 180 9.80 -15.43 -11.45
CA THR A 180 10.27 -16.02 -12.71
C THR A 180 9.23 -15.82 -13.82
N GLN A 181 9.60 -16.00 -15.08
CA GLN A 181 8.67 -15.95 -16.20
C GLN A 181 7.53 -16.99 -16.05
N GLU A 182 7.87 -18.20 -15.61
CA GLU A 182 6.87 -19.25 -15.36
C GLU A 182 5.86 -18.85 -14.29
N MET A 183 6.33 -18.26 -13.18
CA MET A 183 5.45 -17.74 -12.14
C MET A 183 4.55 -16.60 -12.65
N TYR A 184 5.12 -15.71 -13.47
CA TYR A 184 4.33 -14.63 -14.07
C TYR A 184 3.22 -15.20 -14.96
N ASP A 185 3.54 -16.13 -15.83
CA ASP A 185 2.58 -16.76 -16.76
C ASP A 185 1.50 -17.55 -16.02
N GLU A 186 1.89 -18.27 -14.96
CA GLU A 186 0.99 -19.07 -14.14
C GLU A 186 0.06 -18.21 -13.27
N TYR A 187 0.58 -17.21 -12.55
CA TYR A 187 -0.13 -16.53 -11.48
C TYR A 187 -0.64 -15.14 -11.85
N VAL A 188 0.04 -14.42 -12.75
CA VAL A 188 -0.17 -12.98 -12.96
C VAL A 188 -0.81 -12.66 -14.31
N ALA A 189 -0.32 -13.27 -15.38
CA ALA A 189 -0.66 -12.89 -16.77
C ALA A 189 -2.17 -12.92 -17.07
N GLN A 190 -2.91 -13.84 -16.44
CA GLN A 190 -4.35 -14.02 -16.68
C GLN A 190 -5.22 -13.15 -15.79
N GLN A 191 -4.65 -12.48 -14.78
CA GLN A 191 -5.42 -11.67 -13.86
C GLN A 191 -5.67 -10.28 -14.44
N VAL A 192 -6.87 -9.76 -14.24
CA VAL A 192 -7.29 -8.43 -14.68
C VAL A 192 -8.00 -7.68 -13.56
N TYR A 193 -7.79 -6.38 -13.50
CA TYR A 193 -8.51 -5.53 -12.56
C TYR A 193 -9.88 -5.12 -13.08
N ASN A 194 -10.79 -4.89 -12.15
CA ASN A 194 -12.03 -4.19 -12.44
C ASN A 194 -11.72 -2.71 -12.67
N VAL A 195 -12.13 -2.19 -13.82
CA VAL A 195 -12.03 -0.75 -14.16
C VAL A 195 -13.41 -0.13 -14.02
N ARG A 196 -13.52 0.91 -13.19
CA ARG A 196 -14.80 1.62 -12.93
C ARG A 196 -14.60 3.12 -12.91
#